data_ea5de92081d7c2ac62fc574b65132f44
#
_entry.id   ea5de92081d7c2ac62fc574b65132f44
#
_cell.length_a   1.000
_cell.length_b   1.000
_cell.length_c   1.000
_cell.angle_alpha   90.00
_cell.angle_beta   90.00
_cell.angle_gamma   90.00
#
_symmetry.space_group_name_H-M   'P 1'
#
loop_
_entity.id
_entity.type
_entity.pdbx_description
1 polymer ?
#
loop_
_entity_poly.entity_id
_entity_poly.type
_entity_poly.pdbx_seq_one_letter_code
_entity_poly.pdbx_strand_id
1 'polypeptide(L)'
;MNQTYAKLIKDLREKGRFSQKEVADHLEIARTSYISIEQGKRELTLSEAHKLADMFGIEMDDLETGIIPNYEKYKEMILAYLRVAGHKIDGRIPKTKLAKLLYLADFAWFYEHLDSMSGMKYRKIKLGPVPDMYFRALAELENDGLISIERKGDTILVGESYAAKRSKLSSITLDEKKLIKQIAKKWKKRRTKEIVKFTHDQLPYSICEDNEIIPYSLITQEDPDYVF
;
A
#
# COMPACT_ATOMS: atom_id res chain seq x y z
N MET A 1 -11.02 -12.51 -19.15
CA MET A 1 -9.96 -12.39 -18.13
C MET A 1 -9.34 -11.01 -18.21
N ASN A 2 -9.07 -10.41 -17.06
CA ASN A 2 -8.57 -9.05 -17.00
C ASN A 2 -7.09 -9.04 -17.49
N GLN A 3 -6.75 -8.19 -18.46
CA GLN A 3 -5.36 -8.03 -18.96
C GLN A 3 -4.36 -7.74 -17.83
N THR A 4 -4.83 -7.12 -16.74
CA THR A 4 -4.08 -6.83 -15.53
C THR A 4 -3.53 -8.09 -14.86
N TYR A 5 -4.33 -9.16 -14.80
CA TYR A 5 -3.97 -10.44 -14.18
C TYR A 5 -2.86 -11.18 -14.96
N ALA A 6 -3.00 -11.26 -16.28
CA ALA A 6 -1.98 -11.89 -17.13
C ALA A 6 -0.64 -11.16 -17.07
N LYS A 7 -0.68 -9.83 -17.02
CA LYS A 7 0.51 -8.99 -16.83
C LYS A 7 1.15 -9.24 -15.47
N LEU A 8 0.36 -9.29 -14.40
CA LEU A 8 0.85 -9.57 -13.06
C LEU A 8 1.63 -10.89 -13.00
N ILE A 9 1.07 -11.97 -13.54
CA ILE A 9 1.72 -13.30 -13.55
C ILE A 9 3.08 -13.22 -14.27
N LYS A 10 3.11 -12.54 -15.42
CA LYS A 10 4.35 -12.33 -16.16
C LYS A 10 5.37 -11.53 -15.36
N ASP A 11 4.96 -10.42 -14.73
CA ASP A 11 5.83 -9.55 -13.92
C ASP A 11 6.40 -10.31 -12.70
N LEU A 12 5.59 -11.15 -12.04
CA LEU A 12 6.03 -12.01 -10.95
C LEU A 12 7.08 -13.03 -11.39
N ARG A 13 6.83 -13.70 -12.52
CA ARG A 13 7.78 -14.65 -13.08
C ARG A 13 9.11 -13.97 -13.40
N GLU A 14 9.07 -12.81 -14.05
CA GLU A 14 10.29 -12.07 -14.43
C GLU A 14 11.05 -11.57 -13.19
N LYS A 15 10.36 -11.06 -12.17
CA LYS A 15 10.98 -10.68 -10.89
C LYS A 15 11.62 -11.88 -10.19
N GLY A 16 10.97 -13.04 -10.19
CA GLY A 16 11.49 -14.28 -9.65
C GLY A 16 12.59 -14.91 -10.52
N ARG A 17 12.89 -14.34 -11.70
CA ARG A 17 13.86 -14.84 -12.69
C ARG A 17 13.56 -16.25 -13.19
N PHE A 18 12.29 -16.64 -13.19
CA PHE A 18 11.86 -17.92 -13.72
C PHE A 18 11.65 -17.85 -15.25
N SER A 19 12.03 -18.91 -15.95
CA SER A 19 11.65 -19.08 -17.35
C SER A 19 10.19 -19.54 -17.44
N GLN A 20 9.56 -19.30 -18.60
CA GLN A 20 8.21 -19.81 -18.87
C GLN A 20 8.12 -21.32 -18.76
N LYS A 21 9.23 -22.04 -19.03
CA LYS A 21 9.29 -23.49 -18.92
C LYS A 21 9.26 -23.94 -17.45
N GLU A 22 10.07 -23.33 -16.59
CA GLU A 22 10.11 -23.67 -15.16
C GLU A 22 8.74 -23.46 -14.50
N VAL A 23 8.04 -22.38 -14.83
CA VAL A 23 6.69 -22.16 -14.29
C VAL A 23 5.70 -23.16 -14.85
N ALA A 24 5.75 -23.47 -16.14
CA ALA A 24 4.88 -24.47 -16.76
C ALA A 24 5.10 -25.86 -16.16
N ASP A 25 6.36 -26.26 -15.96
CA ASP A 25 6.73 -27.53 -15.32
C ASP A 25 6.21 -27.60 -13.87
N HIS A 26 6.32 -26.49 -13.10
CA HIS A 26 5.77 -26.40 -11.74
C HIS A 26 4.24 -26.51 -11.70
N LEU A 27 3.56 -25.94 -12.68
CA LEU A 27 2.10 -26.05 -12.83
C LEU A 27 1.66 -27.40 -13.42
N GLU A 28 2.59 -28.24 -13.88
CA GLU A 28 2.31 -29.51 -14.57
C GLU A 28 1.50 -29.34 -15.86
N ILE A 29 1.76 -28.25 -16.61
CA ILE A 29 1.11 -27.94 -17.88
C ILE A 29 2.11 -27.76 -19.02
N ALA A 30 1.64 -27.82 -20.26
CA ALA A 30 2.47 -27.51 -21.41
C ALA A 30 2.92 -26.04 -21.38
N ARG A 31 4.17 -25.74 -21.79
CA ARG A 31 4.71 -24.38 -21.89
C ARG A 31 3.80 -23.47 -22.75
N THR A 32 3.23 -24.00 -23.83
CA THR A 32 2.28 -23.26 -24.68
C THR A 32 1.02 -22.84 -23.95
N SER A 33 0.53 -23.68 -23.02
CA SER A 33 -0.62 -23.35 -22.16
C SER A 33 -0.25 -22.22 -21.18
N TYR A 34 0.95 -22.26 -20.60
CA TYR A 34 1.42 -21.18 -19.73
C TYR A 34 1.60 -19.84 -20.49
N ILE A 35 2.15 -19.88 -21.70
CA ILE A 35 2.23 -18.69 -22.57
C ILE A 35 0.83 -18.10 -22.82
N SER A 36 -0.17 -18.95 -23.02
CA SER A 36 -1.56 -18.51 -23.22
C SER A 36 -2.15 -17.83 -21.96
N ILE A 37 -1.73 -18.26 -20.76
CA ILE A 37 -2.07 -17.59 -19.49
C ILE A 37 -1.45 -16.18 -19.44
N GLU A 38 -0.15 -16.06 -19.70
CA GLU A 38 0.53 -14.75 -19.74
C GLU A 38 -0.01 -13.80 -20.82
N GLN A 39 -0.63 -14.34 -21.87
CA GLN A 39 -1.28 -13.56 -22.92
C GLN A 39 -2.76 -13.25 -22.62
N GLY A 40 -3.29 -13.71 -21.48
CA GLY A 40 -4.69 -13.56 -21.13
C GLY A 40 -5.67 -14.35 -22.00
N LYS A 41 -5.17 -15.33 -22.75
CA LYS A 41 -5.97 -16.20 -23.64
C LYS A 41 -6.49 -17.46 -22.96
N ARG A 42 -5.92 -17.83 -21.83
CA ARG A 42 -6.33 -18.98 -21.00
C ARG A 42 -6.40 -18.55 -19.54
N GLU A 43 -7.43 -18.98 -18.86
CA GLU A 43 -7.60 -18.79 -17.42
C GLU A 43 -6.85 -19.84 -16.62
N LEU A 44 -6.41 -19.48 -15.41
CA LEU A 44 -5.90 -20.42 -14.43
C LEU A 44 -7.06 -21.23 -13.85
N THR A 45 -6.83 -22.50 -13.62
CA THR A 45 -7.65 -23.27 -12.69
C THR A 45 -7.29 -22.85 -11.25
N LEU A 46 -8.17 -23.13 -10.30
CA LEU A 46 -7.90 -22.84 -8.87
C LEU A 46 -6.62 -23.55 -8.38
N SER A 47 -6.39 -24.79 -8.81
CA SER A 47 -5.17 -25.53 -8.46
C SER A 47 -3.91 -24.88 -9.03
N GLU A 48 -3.95 -24.41 -10.27
CA GLU A 48 -2.82 -23.70 -10.89
C GLU A 48 -2.57 -22.35 -10.18
N ALA A 49 -3.62 -21.64 -9.77
CA ALA A 49 -3.50 -20.39 -9.03
C ALA A 49 -2.83 -20.60 -7.66
N HIS A 50 -3.20 -21.64 -6.91
CA HIS A 50 -2.54 -22.02 -5.67
C HIS A 50 -1.05 -22.32 -5.87
N LYS A 51 -0.72 -23.16 -6.88
CA LYS A 51 0.68 -23.50 -7.21
C LYS A 51 1.50 -22.24 -7.57
N LEU A 52 0.90 -21.29 -8.31
CA LEU A 52 1.55 -20.02 -8.63
C LEU A 52 1.77 -19.15 -7.40
N ALA A 53 0.76 -19.02 -6.54
CA ALA A 53 0.87 -18.24 -5.32
C ALA A 53 2.00 -18.79 -4.43
N ASP A 54 2.06 -20.12 -4.24
CA ASP A 54 3.12 -20.78 -3.50
C ASP A 54 4.51 -20.55 -4.13
N MET A 55 4.61 -20.71 -5.46
CA MET A 55 5.88 -20.54 -6.19
C MET A 55 6.41 -19.09 -6.10
N PHE A 56 5.53 -18.11 -6.15
CA PHE A 56 5.90 -16.70 -6.10
C PHE A 56 5.96 -16.14 -4.67
N GLY A 57 5.55 -16.92 -3.66
CA GLY A 57 5.54 -16.51 -2.26
C GLY A 57 4.55 -15.38 -1.97
N ILE A 58 3.39 -15.42 -2.61
CA ILE A 58 2.29 -14.47 -2.43
C ILE A 58 1.02 -15.15 -1.92
N GLU A 59 0.07 -14.39 -1.40
CA GLU A 59 -1.23 -14.92 -1.01
C GLU A 59 -2.18 -15.04 -2.22
N MET A 60 -3.16 -15.94 -2.13
CA MET A 60 -4.19 -16.07 -3.18
C MET A 60 -4.95 -14.77 -3.43
N ASP A 61 -5.26 -14.03 -2.37
CA ASP A 61 -5.90 -12.73 -2.44
C ASP A 61 -5.06 -11.69 -3.23
N ASP A 62 -3.73 -11.73 -3.10
CA ASP A 62 -2.82 -10.87 -3.86
C ASP A 62 -2.88 -11.21 -5.37
N LEU A 63 -3.00 -12.51 -5.66
CA LEU A 63 -3.15 -12.98 -7.04
C LEU A 63 -4.53 -12.63 -7.61
N GLU A 64 -5.61 -12.73 -6.83
CA GLU A 64 -6.98 -12.41 -7.23
C GLU A 64 -7.19 -10.89 -7.43
N THR A 65 -6.69 -10.07 -6.52
CA THR A 65 -6.84 -8.61 -6.58
C THR A 65 -5.85 -7.97 -7.55
N GLY A 66 -4.75 -8.65 -7.86
CA GLY A 66 -3.65 -8.08 -8.63
C GLY A 66 -2.78 -7.10 -7.85
N ILE A 67 -3.00 -6.98 -6.54
CA ILE A 67 -2.33 -6.00 -5.68
C ILE A 67 -1.36 -6.73 -4.76
N ILE A 68 -0.06 -6.51 -4.98
CA ILE A 68 1.00 -7.12 -4.18
C ILE A 68 1.58 -6.08 -3.21
N PRO A 69 1.55 -6.36 -1.89
CA PRO A 69 2.12 -5.46 -0.91
C PRO A 69 3.61 -5.20 -1.13
N ASN A 70 3.99 -3.94 -1.20
CA ASN A 70 5.38 -3.50 -1.24
C ASN A 70 5.76 -2.84 0.08
N TYR A 71 6.18 -3.64 1.03
CA TYR A 71 6.46 -3.23 2.40
C TYR A 71 7.61 -2.20 2.49
N GLU A 72 8.65 -2.36 1.68
CA GLU A 72 9.77 -1.41 1.66
C GLU A 72 9.32 -0.04 1.13
N LYS A 73 8.51 -0.03 0.07
CA LYS A 73 7.90 1.22 -0.42
C LYS A 73 7.01 1.87 0.62
N TYR A 74 6.26 1.07 1.38
CA TYR A 74 5.44 1.58 2.48
C TYR A 74 6.28 2.27 3.57
N LYS A 75 7.43 1.70 3.95
CA LYS A 75 8.37 2.35 4.87
C LYS A 75 8.92 3.66 4.29
N GLU A 76 9.24 3.71 3.00
CA GLU A 76 9.62 4.95 2.34
C GLU A 76 8.49 6.00 2.32
N MET A 77 7.23 5.59 2.16
CA MET A 77 6.08 6.50 2.26
C MET A 77 5.94 7.13 3.65
N ILE A 78 6.20 6.36 4.72
CA ILE A 78 6.27 6.90 6.09
C ILE A 78 7.30 8.02 6.17
N LEU A 79 8.53 7.79 5.71
CA LEU A 79 9.60 8.80 5.69
C LEU A 79 9.23 10.01 4.81
N ALA A 80 8.61 9.76 3.65
CA ALA A 80 8.17 10.84 2.77
C ALA A 80 7.17 11.78 3.45
N TYR A 81 6.18 11.22 4.18
CA TYR A 81 5.23 12.04 4.94
C TYR A 81 5.87 12.79 6.10
N LEU A 82 6.80 12.19 6.82
CA LEU A 82 7.53 12.87 7.90
C LEU A 82 8.28 14.10 7.37
N ARG A 83 8.85 14.03 6.15
CA ARG A 83 9.54 15.15 5.50
C ARG A 83 8.62 16.29 5.10
N VAL A 84 7.40 16.00 4.64
CA VAL A 84 6.53 17.04 4.04
C VAL A 84 5.37 17.49 4.93
N ALA A 85 4.84 16.60 5.77
CA ALA A 85 3.67 16.84 6.62
C ALA A 85 4.03 17.11 8.09
N GLY A 86 5.29 16.92 8.50
CA GLY A 86 5.75 17.15 9.85
C GLY A 86 5.44 18.56 10.36
N HIS A 87 5.24 18.70 11.67
CA HIS A 87 4.97 19.98 12.32
C HIS A 87 6.14 20.96 12.10
N LYS A 88 5.84 22.25 12.00
CA LYS A 88 6.85 23.27 11.63
C LYS A 88 8.02 23.39 12.61
N ILE A 89 7.79 23.12 13.90
CA ILE A 89 8.79 23.32 14.94
C ILE A 89 9.68 22.10 15.10
N ASP A 90 9.08 20.90 15.19
CA ASP A 90 9.79 19.66 15.56
C ASP A 90 9.75 18.57 14.46
N GLY A 91 9.07 18.82 13.34
CA GLY A 91 8.98 17.88 12.21
C GLY A 91 8.16 16.62 12.51
N ARG A 92 7.46 16.55 13.65
CA ARG A 92 6.74 15.36 14.11
C ARG A 92 5.30 15.32 13.64
N ILE A 93 4.76 14.11 13.51
CA ILE A 93 3.37 13.85 13.15
C ILE A 93 2.76 12.91 14.20
N PRO A 94 1.52 13.16 14.68
CA PRO A 94 0.81 12.18 15.48
C PRO A 94 0.66 10.83 14.74
N LYS A 95 0.99 9.71 15.42
CA LYS A 95 0.97 8.36 14.83
C LYS A 95 -0.35 8.06 14.12
N THR A 96 -1.48 8.38 14.74
CA THR A 96 -2.81 8.20 14.13
C THR A 96 -2.97 9.01 12.85
N LYS A 97 -2.52 10.28 12.84
CA LYS A 97 -2.58 11.13 11.64
C LYS A 97 -1.72 10.58 10.51
N LEU A 98 -0.51 10.11 10.83
CA LEU A 98 0.41 9.51 9.86
C LEU A 98 -0.24 8.30 9.16
N ALA A 99 -0.89 7.41 9.92
CA ALA A 99 -1.61 6.27 9.35
C ALA A 99 -2.70 6.69 8.36
N LYS A 100 -3.44 7.78 8.63
CA LYS A 100 -4.47 8.28 7.71
C LYS A 100 -3.88 8.93 6.46
N LEU A 101 -2.75 9.61 6.58
CA LEU A 101 -2.04 10.15 5.42
C LEU A 101 -1.57 9.05 4.47
N LEU A 102 -1.07 7.93 5.01
CA LEU A 102 -0.66 6.76 4.23
C LEU A 102 -1.86 6.11 3.52
N TYR A 103 -2.96 5.90 4.23
CA TYR A 103 -4.20 5.40 3.65
C TYR A 103 -4.69 6.29 2.50
N LEU A 104 -4.75 7.61 2.71
CA LEU A 104 -5.19 8.54 1.66
C LEU A 104 -4.29 8.50 0.44
N ALA A 105 -2.97 8.30 0.61
CA ALA A 105 -2.05 8.20 -0.53
C ALA A 105 -2.29 6.93 -1.36
N ASP A 106 -2.42 5.79 -0.71
CA ASP A 106 -2.66 4.51 -1.38
C ASP A 106 -4.01 4.52 -2.13
N PHE A 107 -5.07 4.97 -1.45
CA PHE A 107 -6.42 4.97 -2.03
C PHE A 107 -6.60 6.05 -3.11
N ALA A 108 -6.01 7.25 -2.93
CA ALA A 108 -6.03 8.28 -3.97
C ALA A 108 -5.24 7.87 -5.21
N TRP A 109 -4.10 7.20 -5.02
CA TRP A 109 -3.34 6.65 -6.15
C TRP A 109 -4.15 5.60 -6.91
N PHE A 110 -4.83 4.72 -6.17
CA PHE A 110 -5.70 3.71 -6.79
C PHE A 110 -6.88 4.34 -7.53
N TYR A 111 -7.47 5.40 -7.00
CA TYR A 111 -8.55 6.15 -7.67
C TYR A 111 -8.12 6.67 -9.05
N GLU A 112 -6.89 7.18 -9.17
CA GLU A 112 -6.38 7.77 -10.41
C GLU A 112 -5.82 6.74 -11.40
N HIS A 113 -5.23 5.62 -10.91
CA HIS A 113 -4.42 4.72 -11.73
C HIS A 113 -4.92 3.28 -11.78
N LEU A 114 -5.92 2.90 -10.98
CA LEU A 114 -6.39 1.52 -10.77
C LEU A 114 -5.25 0.56 -10.34
N ASP A 115 -4.26 1.11 -9.69
CA ASP A 115 -3.11 0.43 -9.09
C ASP A 115 -2.80 1.10 -7.75
N SER A 116 -2.33 0.34 -6.76
CA SER A 116 -2.01 0.89 -5.44
C SER A 116 -0.60 1.45 -5.38
N MET A 117 -0.36 2.45 -4.53
CA MET A 117 0.99 2.98 -4.33
C MET A 117 1.87 1.97 -3.59
N SER A 118 1.41 1.42 -2.46
CA SER A 118 2.14 0.42 -1.68
C SER A 118 1.52 -0.96 -1.67
N GLY A 119 0.23 -1.09 -1.98
CA GLY A 119 -0.49 -2.35 -1.96
C GLY A 119 -0.77 -2.91 -0.57
N MET A 120 -0.55 -2.13 0.49
CA MET A 120 -0.78 -2.61 1.84
C MET A 120 -2.27 -2.86 2.11
N LYS A 121 -2.59 -3.99 2.76
CA LYS A 121 -3.97 -4.35 3.12
C LYS A 121 -4.43 -3.53 4.31
N TYR A 122 -5.33 -2.59 4.09
CA TYR A 122 -5.89 -1.72 5.13
C TYR A 122 -7.11 -2.37 5.79
N ARG A 123 -7.11 -2.37 7.12
CA ARG A 123 -8.20 -2.94 7.93
C ARG A 123 -9.04 -1.82 8.55
N LYS A 124 -10.36 -2.02 8.58
CA LYS A 124 -11.27 -1.14 9.31
C LYS A 124 -11.13 -1.37 10.81
N ILE A 125 -10.58 -0.38 11.51
CA ILE A 125 -10.51 -0.39 12.98
C ILE A 125 -11.08 0.91 13.55
N LYS A 126 -11.40 0.93 14.84
CA LYS A 126 -12.05 2.04 15.54
C LYS A 126 -11.46 3.43 15.29
N LEU A 127 -10.16 3.54 15.12
CA LEU A 127 -9.47 4.82 14.81
C LEU A 127 -9.28 5.06 13.31
N GLY A 128 -10.02 4.36 12.47
CA GLY A 128 -10.01 4.45 11.01
C GLY A 128 -9.03 3.48 10.34
N PRO A 129 -8.94 3.49 9.01
CA PRO A 129 -8.19 2.50 8.24
C PRO A 129 -6.69 2.51 8.59
N VAL A 130 -6.12 1.31 8.79
CA VAL A 130 -4.69 1.11 9.02
C VAL A 130 -4.28 -0.30 8.59
N PRO A 131 -3.11 -0.50 7.98
CA PRO A 131 -2.65 -1.85 7.67
C PRO A 131 -2.07 -2.53 8.91
N ASP A 132 -2.25 -3.84 9.00
CA ASP A 132 -1.71 -4.65 10.12
C ASP A 132 -0.19 -4.45 10.29
N MET A 133 0.53 -4.26 9.18
CA MET A 133 1.98 -4.04 9.17
C MET A 133 2.43 -2.64 9.61
N TYR A 134 1.51 -1.69 9.84
CA TYR A 134 1.88 -0.31 10.21
C TYR A 134 2.72 -0.22 11.47
N PHE A 135 2.32 -0.91 12.51
CA PHE A 135 3.03 -0.86 13.79
C PHE A 135 4.41 -1.52 13.70
N ARG A 136 4.50 -2.60 12.93
CA ARG A 136 5.77 -3.28 12.64
C ARG A 136 6.71 -2.37 11.83
N ALA A 137 6.20 -1.69 10.80
CA ALA A 137 6.98 -0.74 10.00
C ALA A 137 7.56 0.39 10.85
N LEU A 138 6.78 0.93 11.79
CA LEU A 138 7.27 1.95 12.72
C LEU A 138 8.35 1.40 13.66
N ALA A 139 8.17 0.19 14.21
CA ALA A 139 9.15 -0.41 15.10
C ALA A 139 10.48 -0.71 14.37
N GLU A 140 10.42 -1.23 13.15
CA GLU A 140 11.61 -1.48 12.32
C GLU A 140 12.34 -0.15 12.00
N LEU A 141 11.63 0.86 11.52
CA LEU A 141 12.22 2.17 11.23
C LEU A 141 12.84 2.84 12.47
N GLU A 142 12.28 2.63 13.67
CA GLU A 142 12.83 3.13 14.92
C GLU A 142 14.09 2.34 15.32
N ASN A 143 14.07 1.00 15.22
CA ASN A 143 15.24 0.15 15.48
C ASN A 143 16.40 0.46 14.52
N ASP A 144 16.09 0.78 13.26
CA ASP A 144 17.08 1.20 12.25
C ASP A 144 17.58 2.64 12.47
N GLY A 145 17.06 3.33 13.49
CA GLY A 145 17.43 4.70 13.80
C GLY A 145 16.96 5.74 12.77
N LEU A 146 16.00 5.40 11.93
CA LEU A 146 15.47 6.28 10.87
C LEU A 146 14.34 7.19 11.35
N ILE A 147 13.62 6.79 12.39
CA ILE A 147 12.60 7.61 13.03
C ILE A 147 12.79 7.59 14.55
N SER A 148 12.12 8.53 15.21
CA SER A 148 11.95 8.54 16.66
C SER A 148 10.48 8.54 17.02
N ILE A 149 10.10 7.76 18.04
CA ILE A 149 8.74 7.71 18.57
C ILE A 149 8.75 8.25 19.99
N GLU A 150 7.95 9.28 20.25
CA GLU A 150 7.86 9.92 21.57
C GLU A 150 6.40 10.00 22.01
N ARG A 151 6.17 9.71 23.27
CA ARG A 151 4.86 9.91 23.90
C ARG A 151 4.78 11.29 24.57
N LYS A 152 3.78 12.07 24.17
CA LYS A 152 3.48 13.37 24.77
C LYS A 152 2.02 13.39 25.24
N GLY A 153 1.81 13.19 26.54
CA GLY A 153 0.50 12.95 27.10
C GLY A 153 -0.14 11.69 26.47
N ASP A 154 -1.34 11.82 25.94
CA ASP A 154 -2.06 10.73 25.25
C ASP A 154 -1.68 10.57 23.77
N THR A 155 -0.82 11.45 23.25
CA THR A 155 -0.43 11.44 21.84
C THR A 155 0.93 10.79 21.67
N ILE A 156 1.01 9.88 20.72
CA ILE A 156 2.28 9.31 20.24
C ILE A 156 2.69 10.10 19.00
N LEU A 157 3.87 10.68 19.03
CA LEU A 157 4.46 11.49 17.97
C LEU A 157 5.56 10.70 17.27
N VAL A 158 5.60 10.77 15.95
CA VAL A 158 6.61 10.15 15.10
C VAL A 158 7.38 11.26 14.39
N GLY A 159 8.70 11.21 14.44
CA GLY A 159 9.58 12.18 13.80
C GLY A 159 10.67 11.48 12.98
N GLU A 160 11.10 12.11 11.88
CA GLU A 160 12.24 11.64 11.11
C GLU A 160 13.55 11.94 11.83
N SER A 161 14.46 10.98 11.89
CA SER A 161 15.80 11.18 12.45
C SER A 161 16.69 11.97 11.49
N TYR A 162 17.81 12.49 12.03
CA TYR A 162 18.80 13.18 11.19
C TYR A 162 19.45 12.24 10.17
N ALA A 163 19.66 10.97 10.51
CA ALA A 163 20.21 9.96 9.62
C ALA A 163 19.27 9.68 8.43
N ALA A 164 17.97 9.56 8.68
CA ALA A 164 16.98 9.32 7.65
C ALA A 164 16.86 10.45 6.62
N LYS A 165 17.09 11.71 7.02
CA LYS A 165 17.02 12.86 6.10
C LYS A 165 17.97 12.74 4.91
N ARG A 166 19.06 11.96 5.05
CA ARG A 166 20.03 11.70 3.99
C ARG A 166 19.70 10.50 3.12
N SER A 167 18.76 9.64 3.53
CA SER A 167 18.36 8.46 2.76
C SER A 167 17.57 8.87 1.51
N LYS A 168 17.84 8.20 0.41
CA LYS A 168 17.06 8.36 -0.83
C LYS A 168 15.79 7.51 -0.72
N LEU A 169 14.66 8.07 -1.13
CA LEU A 169 13.41 7.33 -1.29
C LEU A 169 13.33 6.89 -2.74
N SER A 170 13.91 5.72 -3.02
CA SER A 170 14.11 5.21 -4.39
C SER A 170 12.91 4.44 -4.93
N SER A 171 12.09 3.89 -4.05
CA SER A 171 10.90 3.12 -4.41
C SER A 171 9.70 4.00 -4.76
N ILE A 172 9.73 5.30 -4.39
CA ILE A 172 8.65 6.25 -4.64
C ILE A 172 8.96 7.08 -5.89
N THR A 173 8.10 7.01 -6.90
CA THR A 173 8.22 7.77 -8.15
C THR A 173 8.01 9.27 -7.96
N LEU A 174 8.29 10.06 -8.98
CA LEU A 174 8.10 11.51 -8.94
C LEU A 174 6.62 11.89 -8.81
N ASP A 175 5.72 11.16 -9.48
CA ASP A 175 4.29 11.46 -9.46
C ASP A 175 3.67 11.04 -8.12
N GLU A 176 4.06 9.91 -7.55
CA GLU A 176 3.70 9.54 -6.19
C GLU A 176 4.16 10.58 -5.16
N LYS A 177 5.38 11.11 -5.31
CA LYS A 177 5.87 12.20 -4.46
C LYS A 177 5.05 13.49 -4.60
N LYS A 178 4.52 13.77 -5.81
CA LYS A 178 3.60 14.91 -6.01
C LYS A 178 2.28 14.71 -5.26
N LEU A 179 1.67 13.53 -5.38
CA LEU A 179 0.42 13.21 -4.67
C LEU A 179 0.61 13.27 -3.15
N ILE A 180 1.68 12.68 -2.61
CA ILE A 180 2.03 12.77 -1.18
C ILE A 180 2.12 14.23 -0.72
N LYS A 181 2.75 15.11 -1.52
CA LYS A 181 2.84 16.55 -1.20
C LYS A 181 1.48 17.24 -1.25
N GLN A 182 0.60 16.91 -2.19
CA GLN A 182 -0.75 17.48 -2.30
C GLN A 182 -1.58 17.11 -1.06
N ILE A 183 -1.63 15.83 -0.71
CA ILE A 183 -2.31 15.33 0.49
C ILE A 183 -1.73 16.00 1.75
N ALA A 184 -0.40 16.03 1.86
CA ALA A 184 0.25 16.70 2.98
C ALA A 184 -0.13 18.18 3.09
N LYS A 185 -0.18 18.92 1.98
CA LYS A 185 -0.58 20.34 1.93
C LYS A 185 -2.00 20.54 2.46
N LYS A 186 -2.95 19.67 2.07
CA LYS A 186 -4.35 19.72 2.49
C LYS A 186 -4.48 19.46 4.01
N TRP A 187 -3.73 18.50 4.53
CA TRP A 187 -3.91 17.99 5.88
C TRP A 187 -2.91 18.53 6.93
N LYS A 188 -1.78 19.12 6.53
CA LYS A 188 -0.72 19.55 7.46
C LYS A 188 -1.22 20.41 8.62
N LYS A 189 -2.09 21.36 8.34
CA LYS A 189 -2.63 22.31 9.32
C LYS A 189 -3.87 21.80 10.07
N ARG A 190 -4.49 20.71 9.62
CA ARG A 190 -5.71 20.15 10.20
C ARG A 190 -5.38 19.24 11.39
N ARG A 191 -6.29 19.16 12.35
CA ARG A 191 -6.12 18.32 13.54
C ARG A 191 -6.31 16.83 13.20
N THR A 192 -5.73 15.95 14.03
CA THR A 192 -5.85 14.48 13.86
C THR A 192 -7.32 14.02 13.81
N LYS A 193 -8.18 14.58 14.66
CA LYS A 193 -9.61 14.23 14.65
C LYS A 193 -10.33 14.56 13.34
N GLU A 194 -9.88 15.58 12.62
CA GLU A 194 -10.51 15.98 11.35
C GLU A 194 -10.17 14.97 10.24
N ILE A 195 -8.92 14.53 10.14
CA ILE A 195 -8.53 13.52 9.15
C ILE A 195 -9.11 12.15 9.50
N VAL A 196 -9.22 11.80 10.78
CA VAL A 196 -9.91 10.59 11.23
C VAL A 196 -11.37 10.62 10.82
N LYS A 197 -12.09 11.73 11.11
CA LYS A 197 -13.48 11.88 10.67
C LYS A 197 -13.60 11.75 9.16
N PHE A 198 -12.75 12.44 8.40
CA PHE A 198 -12.76 12.40 6.93
C PHE A 198 -12.61 10.97 6.41
N THR A 199 -11.64 10.21 6.93
CA THR A 199 -11.43 8.81 6.49
C THR A 199 -12.56 7.86 6.96
N HIS A 200 -13.31 8.21 8.00
CA HIS A 200 -14.49 7.47 8.42
C HIS A 200 -15.72 7.76 7.55
N ASP A 201 -15.82 8.99 7.07
CA ASP A 201 -16.93 9.40 6.20
C ASP A 201 -16.77 8.89 4.76
N GLN A 202 -15.55 8.43 4.37
CA GLN A 202 -15.31 7.88 3.03
C GLN A 202 -16.03 6.56 2.82
N LEU A 203 -16.50 6.33 1.59
CA LEU A 203 -17.23 5.15 1.17
C LEU A 203 -16.50 3.84 1.50
N PRO A 204 -15.19 3.66 1.18
CA PRO A 204 -14.49 2.41 1.49
C PRO A 204 -14.54 2.03 2.97
N TYR A 205 -14.38 3.00 3.87
CA TYR A 205 -14.44 2.71 5.30
C TYR A 205 -15.88 2.51 5.79
N SER A 206 -16.86 3.26 5.27
CA SER A 206 -18.23 3.25 5.78
C SER A 206 -18.96 1.93 5.48
N ILE A 207 -18.71 1.31 4.32
CA ILE A 207 -19.40 0.09 3.87
C ILE A 207 -18.82 -1.19 4.48
N CYS A 208 -17.53 -1.25 4.76
CA CYS A 208 -16.90 -2.44 5.33
C CYS A 208 -17.36 -2.70 6.76
N GLU A 209 -17.24 -3.93 7.22
CA GLU A 209 -17.48 -4.31 8.61
C GLU A 209 -16.23 -4.10 9.48
N ASP A 210 -16.40 -4.08 10.80
CA ASP A 210 -15.28 -3.93 11.73
C ASP A 210 -14.30 -5.11 11.59
N ASN A 211 -13.01 -4.81 11.54
CA ASN A 211 -11.90 -5.74 11.27
C ASN A 211 -11.83 -6.29 9.84
N GLU A 212 -12.69 -5.87 8.94
CA GLU A 212 -12.61 -6.26 7.53
C GLU A 212 -11.44 -5.55 6.82
N ILE A 213 -10.85 -6.23 5.82
CA ILE A 213 -9.92 -5.62 4.87
C ILE A 213 -10.72 -4.74 3.93
N ILE A 214 -10.32 -3.50 3.78
CA ILE A 214 -10.98 -2.51 2.92
C ILE A 214 -10.47 -2.68 1.49
N PRO A 215 -11.32 -3.12 0.53
CA PRO A 215 -10.91 -3.24 -0.87
C PRO A 215 -10.58 -1.87 -1.49
N TYR A 216 -9.46 -1.78 -2.16
CA TYR A 216 -9.07 -0.55 -2.88
C TYR A 216 -10.11 -0.12 -3.92
N SER A 217 -10.74 -1.09 -4.59
CA SER A 217 -11.75 -0.81 -5.63
C SER A 217 -12.93 0.03 -5.16
N LEU A 218 -13.24 0.02 -3.86
CA LEU A 218 -14.34 0.82 -3.32
C LEU A 218 -14.11 2.33 -3.46
N ILE A 219 -12.85 2.79 -3.51
CA ILE A 219 -12.55 4.22 -3.66
C ILE A 219 -12.97 4.76 -5.03
N THR A 220 -13.07 3.90 -6.05
CA THR A 220 -13.47 4.35 -7.40
C THR A 220 -14.93 4.81 -7.48
N GLN A 221 -15.72 4.53 -6.44
CA GLN A 221 -17.11 4.97 -6.31
C GLN A 221 -17.25 6.23 -5.45
N GLU A 222 -16.14 6.76 -4.91
CA GLU A 222 -16.14 7.96 -4.08
C GLU A 222 -16.26 9.21 -4.95
N ASP A 223 -16.86 10.28 -4.39
CA ASP A 223 -16.86 11.59 -5.02
C ASP A 223 -15.41 12.11 -5.11
N PRO A 224 -14.97 12.66 -6.27
CA PRO A 224 -13.62 13.19 -6.45
C PRO A 224 -13.16 14.17 -5.35
N ASP A 225 -14.07 14.98 -4.80
CA ASP A 225 -13.76 15.92 -3.73
C ASP A 225 -13.50 15.25 -2.37
N TYR A 226 -13.90 13.98 -2.24
CA TYR A 226 -13.75 13.16 -1.02
C TYR A 226 -12.68 12.08 -1.12
N VAL A 227 -11.89 12.02 -2.19
CA VAL A 227 -10.81 11.03 -2.33
C VAL A 227 -9.66 11.30 -1.35
N PHE A 228 -9.30 12.57 -1.09
CA PHE A 228 -8.31 12.94 -0.05
C PHE A 228 -8.44 14.35 0.47
#